data_87f0646c7f58758a89bcc10ef4cacb5f
#
_entry.id   87f0646c7f58758a89bcc10ef4cacb5f
#
_cell.length_a   1.000
_cell.length_b   1.000
_cell.length_c   1.000
_cell.angle_alpha   90.00
_cell.angle_beta   90.00
_cell.angle_gamma   90.00
#
_symmetry.space_group_name_H-M   'P 1'
#
loop_
_entity.id
_entity.type
_entity.pdbx_description
1 polymer ?
#
loop_
_entity_poly.entity_id
_entity_poly.type
_entity_poly.pdbx_seq_one_letter_code
_entity_poly.pdbx_strand_id
1 'polypeptide(L)'
;IGFPIAMQDGLIQVAFIIITIIANRRGLTDAAAVGIVEKVISFLFLVPSSMLSTVSALGAQNVGAGKPERAAATLKYAICIAGGFGLIIAIIIQFTAGNVVNLFTNDQAVVYAGAKYLKGYIWDCMFAGIHFSFSGYFCACGRSGYSFIHNITSIALVRVPGVYLTSKIFPETLFPMG
;
A
#
# COMPACT_ATOMS: atom_id res chain seq x y z
N ILE A 1 2.71 3.47 22.38
CA ILE A 1 3.04 3.75 20.96
C ILE A 1 3.17 2.43 20.18
N GLY A 2 3.88 1.41 20.69
CA GLY A 2 4.11 0.14 19.96
C GLY A 2 2.83 -0.69 19.72
N PHE A 3 1.94 -0.77 20.68
CA PHE A 3 0.73 -1.60 20.56
C PHE A 3 -0.20 -1.17 19.41
N PRO A 4 -0.57 0.11 19.24
CA PRO A 4 -1.40 0.53 18.10
C PRO A 4 -0.74 0.26 16.74
N ILE A 5 0.58 0.39 16.62
CA ILE A 5 1.31 0.12 15.38
C ILE A 5 1.29 -1.38 15.07
N ALA A 6 1.57 -2.24 16.05
CA ALA A 6 1.51 -3.69 15.87
C ALA A 6 0.10 -4.18 15.48
N MET A 7 -0.94 -3.62 16.10
CA MET A 7 -2.33 -3.88 15.71
C MET A 7 -2.64 -3.43 14.28
N GLN A 8 -2.12 -2.28 13.87
CA GLN A 8 -2.24 -1.76 12.51
C GLN A 8 -1.62 -2.72 11.49
N ASP A 9 -0.38 -3.16 11.73
CA ASP A 9 0.31 -4.09 10.84
C ASP A 9 -0.42 -5.43 10.75
N GLY A 10 -0.93 -5.93 11.89
CA GLY A 10 -1.76 -7.14 11.92
C GLY A 10 -3.03 -7.02 11.08
N LEU A 11 -3.74 -5.88 11.14
CA LEU A 11 -4.94 -5.63 10.35
C LEU A 11 -4.65 -5.52 8.85
N ILE A 12 -3.50 -4.95 8.47
CA ILE A 12 -3.06 -4.91 7.07
C ILE A 12 -2.85 -6.35 6.56
N GLN A 13 -2.19 -7.21 7.34
CA GLN A 13 -1.99 -8.62 6.96
C GLN A 13 -3.31 -9.38 6.83
N VAL A 14 -4.27 -9.15 7.74
CA VAL A 14 -5.62 -9.74 7.63
C VAL A 14 -6.31 -9.27 6.35
N ALA A 15 -6.21 -8.00 5.98
CA ALA A 15 -6.77 -7.49 4.73
C ALA A 15 -6.16 -8.19 3.49
N PHE A 16 -4.85 -8.41 3.46
CA PHE A 16 -4.20 -9.18 2.40
C PHE A 16 -4.70 -10.62 2.32
N ILE A 17 -4.88 -11.29 3.47
CA ILE A 17 -5.45 -12.65 3.52
C ILE A 17 -6.86 -12.67 2.93
N ILE A 18 -7.70 -11.69 3.25
CA ILE A 18 -9.06 -11.58 2.70
C ILE A 18 -9.02 -11.41 1.17
N ILE A 19 -8.15 -10.55 0.66
CA ILE A 19 -7.97 -10.34 -0.79
C ILE A 19 -7.55 -11.65 -1.46
N THR A 20 -6.59 -12.36 -0.89
CA THR A 20 -6.12 -13.66 -1.40
C THR A 20 -7.24 -14.71 -1.39
N ILE A 21 -8.09 -14.75 -0.35
CA ILE A 21 -9.26 -15.64 -0.30
C ILE A 21 -10.26 -15.31 -1.42
N ILE A 22 -10.51 -14.02 -1.67
CA ILE A 22 -11.40 -13.58 -2.76
C ILE A 22 -10.82 -14.00 -4.12
N ALA A 23 -9.52 -13.81 -4.34
CA ALA A 23 -8.83 -14.22 -5.56
C ALA A 23 -8.88 -15.73 -5.77
N ASN A 24 -8.67 -16.54 -4.71
CA ASN A 24 -8.76 -18.00 -4.76
C ASN A 24 -10.15 -18.51 -5.18
N ARG A 25 -11.22 -17.79 -4.82
CA ARG A 25 -12.58 -18.14 -5.25
C ARG A 25 -12.84 -17.88 -6.74
N ARG A 26 -12.02 -17.07 -7.38
CA ARG A 26 -12.12 -16.75 -8.82
C ARG A 26 -11.41 -17.73 -9.71
N GLY A 27 -10.49 -18.53 -9.17
CA GLY A 27 -9.77 -19.57 -9.90
C GLY A 27 -8.27 -19.58 -9.60
N LEU A 28 -7.62 -20.64 -10.03
CA LEU A 28 -6.19 -20.88 -9.76
C LEU A 28 -5.29 -19.84 -10.45
N THR A 29 -5.65 -19.41 -11.66
CA THR A 29 -4.91 -18.40 -12.43
C THR A 29 -4.91 -17.06 -11.73
N ASP A 30 -6.08 -16.60 -11.26
CA ASP A 30 -6.23 -15.32 -10.55
C ASP A 30 -5.49 -15.36 -9.20
N ALA A 31 -5.59 -16.48 -8.48
CA ALA A 31 -4.88 -16.67 -7.22
C ALA A 31 -3.35 -16.62 -7.39
N ALA A 32 -2.83 -17.30 -8.43
CA ALA A 32 -1.40 -17.26 -8.76
C ALA A 32 -0.95 -15.85 -9.16
N ALA A 33 -1.74 -15.16 -9.97
CA ALA A 33 -1.47 -13.79 -10.40
C ALA A 33 -1.41 -12.83 -9.20
N VAL A 34 -2.38 -12.86 -8.30
CA VAL A 34 -2.41 -12.04 -7.09
C VAL A 34 -1.21 -12.36 -6.19
N GLY A 35 -0.89 -13.62 -5.95
CA GLY A 35 0.26 -14.01 -5.13
C GLY A 35 1.62 -13.54 -5.67
N ILE A 36 1.80 -13.53 -7.00
CA ILE A 36 3.02 -12.98 -7.64
C ILE A 36 3.05 -11.46 -7.47
N VAL A 37 1.96 -10.78 -7.77
CA VAL A 37 1.87 -9.33 -7.69
C VAL A 37 2.05 -8.84 -6.27
N GLU A 38 1.53 -9.53 -5.25
CA GLU A 38 1.75 -9.20 -3.83
C GLU A 38 3.24 -9.19 -3.46
N LYS A 39 4.04 -10.10 -4.02
CA LYS A 39 5.51 -10.10 -3.80
C LYS A 39 6.16 -8.87 -4.43
N VAL A 40 5.77 -8.51 -5.65
CA VAL A 40 6.26 -7.30 -6.34
C VAL A 40 5.89 -6.05 -5.55
N ILE A 41 4.65 -5.96 -5.11
CA ILE A 41 4.13 -4.85 -4.32
C ILE A 41 4.87 -4.73 -2.98
N SER A 42 5.11 -5.82 -2.27
CA SER A 42 5.86 -5.81 -1.02
C SER A 42 7.24 -5.17 -1.19
N PHE A 43 7.87 -5.40 -2.34
CA PHE A 43 9.16 -4.78 -2.66
C PHE A 43 9.01 -3.27 -2.94
N LEU A 44 8.00 -2.88 -3.70
CA LEU A 44 7.73 -1.47 -4.02
C LEU A 44 7.29 -0.66 -2.80
N PHE A 45 6.64 -1.30 -1.84
CA PHE A 45 6.21 -0.67 -0.59
C PHE A 45 7.34 -0.42 0.42
N LEU A 46 8.57 -0.88 0.17
CA LEU A 46 9.72 -0.56 1.03
C LEU A 46 9.93 0.95 1.18
N VAL A 47 9.76 1.72 0.09
CA VAL A 47 9.92 3.18 0.15
C VAL A 47 8.78 3.85 0.91
N PRO A 48 7.48 3.62 0.59
CA PRO A 48 6.39 4.13 1.40
C PRO A 48 6.49 3.78 2.89
N SER A 49 6.79 2.53 3.23
CA SER A 49 6.89 2.09 4.62
C SER A 49 8.07 2.72 5.37
N SER A 50 9.20 2.94 4.69
CA SER A 50 10.34 3.64 5.29
C SER A 50 10.00 5.10 5.63
N MET A 51 9.07 5.74 4.92
CA MET A 51 8.62 7.10 5.25
C MET A 51 7.89 7.15 6.59
N LEU A 52 7.11 6.11 6.95
CA LEU A 52 6.50 6.00 8.28
C LEU A 52 7.56 6.12 9.38
N SER A 53 8.61 5.31 9.30
CA SER A 53 9.69 5.26 10.30
C SER A 53 10.49 6.56 10.31
N THR A 54 10.85 7.07 9.13
CA THR A 54 11.65 8.28 8.98
C THR A 54 10.93 9.52 9.52
N VAL A 55 9.65 9.72 9.13
CA VAL A 55 8.85 10.85 9.61
C VAL A 55 8.57 10.73 11.11
N SER A 56 8.33 9.51 11.60
CA SER A 56 8.13 9.29 13.03
C SER A 56 9.38 9.64 13.83
N ALA A 57 10.55 9.18 13.42
CA ALA A 57 11.81 9.44 14.11
C ALA A 57 12.24 10.92 14.06
N LEU A 58 12.35 11.48 12.86
CA LEU A 58 12.74 12.89 12.68
C LEU A 58 11.68 13.85 13.24
N GLY A 59 10.41 13.52 13.07
CA GLY A 59 9.32 14.31 13.65
C GLY A 59 9.38 14.35 15.16
N ALA A 60 9.55 13.19 15.82
CA ALA A 60 9.64 13.08 17.28
C ALA A 60 10.85 13.87 17.84
N GLN A 61 12.01 13.79 17.16
CA GLN A 61 13.19 14.56 17.54
C GLN A 61 12.94 16.08 17.47
N ASN A 62 12.30 16.54 16.38
CA ASN A 62 12.01 17.97 16.22
C ASN A 62 10.92 18.46 17.20
N VAL A 63 9.90 17.66 17.47
CA VAL A 63 8.87 17.98 18.49
C VAL A 63 9.51 18.02 19.88
N GLY A 64 10.35 17.03 20.23
CA GLY A 64 11.05 16.98 21.50
C GLY A 64 12.03 18.15 21.70
N ALA A 65 12.61 18.67 20.61
CA ALA A 65 13.47 19.86 20.63
C ALA A 65 12.68 21.20 20.66
N GLY A 66 11.36 21.15 20.77
CA GLY A 66 10.51 22.35 20.77
C GLY A 66 10.40 23.06 19.41
N LYS A 67 10.65 22.34 18.31
CA LYS A 67 10.64 22.86 16.93
C LYS A 67 9.55 22.18 16.06
N PRO A 68 8.26 22.37 16.36
CA PRO A 68 7.17 21.70 15.64
C PRO A 68 7.11 22.06 14.15
N GLU A 69 7.57 23.27 13.79
CA GLU A 69 7.63 23.69 12.38
C GLU A 69 8.57 22.83 11.54
N ARG A 70 9.68 22.37 12.12
CA ARG A 70 10.60 21.42 11.46
C ARG A 70 9.98 20.03 11.32
N ALA A 71 9.18 19.60 12.28
CA ALA A 71 8.43 18.35 12.17
C ALA A 71 7.41 18.41 11.02
N ALA A 72 6.70 19.53 10.88
CA ALA A 72 5.78 19.76 9.77
C ALA A 72 6.52 19.86 8.41
N ALA A 73 7.70 20.46 8.37
CA ALA A 73 8.54 20.48 7.18
C ALA A 73 9.00 19.06 6.78
N THR A 74 9.39 18.25 7.76
CA THR A 74 9.74 16.82 7.53
C THR A 74 8.57 16.07 6.87
N LEU A 75 7.34 16.26 7.34
CA LEU A 75 6.15 15.68 6.73
C LEU A 75 5.97 16.13 5.27
N LYS A 76 6.12 17.42 4.98
CA LYS A 76 5.99 17.95 3.61
C LYS A 76 7.00 17.31 2.66
N TYR A 77 8.27 17.25 3.06
CA TYR A 77 9.31 16.62 2.25
C TYR A 77 9.05 15.12 2.04
N ALA A 78 8.62 14.41 3.09
CA ALA A 78 8.28 13.00 2.98
C ALA A 78 7.13 12.75 1.99
N ILE A 79 6.08 13.58 2.02
CA ILE A 79 4.96 13.50 1.07
C ILE A 79 5.45 13.75 -0.36
N CYS A 80 6.29 14.76 -0.58
CA CYS A 80 6.84 15.04 -1.91
C CYS A 80 7.71 13.89 -2.43
N ILE A 81 8.57 13.33 -1.59
CA ILE A 81 9.47 12.23 -1.96
C ILE A 81 8.66 10.95 -2.23
N ALA A 82 7.78 10.56 -1.29
CA ALA A 82 6.99 9.34 -1.42
C ALA A 82 5.97 9.43 -2.57
N GLY A 83 5.30 10.58 -2.71
CA GLY A 83 4.37 10.83 -3.81
C GLY A 83 5.07 10.88 -5.17
N GLY A 84 6.20 11.57 -5.25
CA GLY A 84 7.02 11.61 -6.47
C GLY A 84 7.55 10.24 -6.88
N PHE A 85 8.09 9.47 -5.92
CA PHE A 85 8.53 8.10 -6.15
C PHE A 85 7.36 7.22 -6.61
N GLY A 86 6.23 7.26 -5.90
CA GLY A 86 5.04 6.48 -6.24
C GLY A 86 4.52 6.81 -7.64
N LEU A 87 4.51 8.09 -8.03
CA LEU A 87 4.10 8.52 -9.36
C LEU A 87 5.04 8.00 -10.45
N ILE A 88 6.35 8.11 -10.26
CA ILE A 88 7.36 7.62 -11.21
C ILE A 88 7.20 6.11 -11.41
N ILE A 89 7.11 5.36 -10.30
CA ILE A 89 6.92 3.90 -10.36
C ILE A 89 5.58 3.54 -11.01
N ALA A 90 4.49 4.27 -10.71
CA ALA A 90 3.21 4.03 -11.33
C ALA A 90 3.29 4.19 -12.86
N ILE A 91 3.94 5.23 -13.35
CA ILE A 91 4.14 5.44 -14.79
C ILE A 91 4.96 4.30 -15.41
N ILE A 92 6.07 3.91 -14.79
CA ILE A 92 6.92 2.82 -15.30
C ILE A 92 6.12 1.50 -15.36
N ILE A 93 5.40 1.15 -14.31
CA ILE A 93 4.63 -0.09 -14.25
C ILE A 93 3.47 -0.11 -15.25
N GLN A 94 2.86 1.02 -15.60
CA GLN A 94 1.83 1.06 -16.65
C GLN A 94 2.33 0.49 -17.98
N PHE A 95 3.62 0.67 -18.29
CA PHE A 95 4.23 0.17 -19.53
C PHE A 95 4.91 -1.20 -19.35
N THR A 96 5.41 -1.51 -18.16
CA THR A 96 6.26 -2.69 -17.93
C THR A 96 5.60 -3.80 -17.11
N ALA A 97 4.35 -3.64 -16.67
CA ALA A 97 3.66 -4.60 -15.78
C ALA A 97 3.72 -6.04 -16.29
N GLY A 98 3.51 -6.28 -17.57
CA GLY A 98 3.59 -7.61 -18.18
C GLY A 98 4.99 -8.21 -18.05
N ASN A 99 6.02 -7.45 -18.34
CA ASN A 99 7.42 -7.89 -18.23
C ASN A 99 7.79 -8.20 -16.79
N VAL A 100 7.33 -7.38 -15.84
CA VAL A 100 7.59 -7.59 -14.40
C VAL A 100 6.96 -8.89 -13.92
N VAL A 101 5.71 -9.17 -14.28
CA VAL A 101 5.05 -10.44 -13.90
C VAL A 101 5.69 -11.63 -14.61
N ASN A 102 6.10 -11.47 -15.87
CA ASN A 102 6.75 -12.52 -16.67
C ASN A 102 8.11 -12.97 -16.09
N LEU A 103 8.75 -12.16 -15.23
CA LEU A 103 9.95 -12.58 -14.50
C LEU A 103 9.67 -13.71 -13.47
N PHE A 104 8.43 -13.85 -13.04
CA PHE A 104 8.03 -14.82 -12.01
C PHE A 104 7.29 -16.05 -12.55
N THR A 105 6.75 -15.97 -13.77
CA THR A 105 5.99 -17.07 -14.39
C THR A 105 6.03 -17.00 -15.90
N ASN A 106 6.05 -18.15 -16.56
CA ASN A 106 5.93 -18.28 -18.01
C ASN A 106 4.49 -18.52 -18.50
N ASP A 107 3.54 -18.68 -17.58
CA ASP A 107 2.13 -18.88 -17.93
C ASP A 107 1.51 -17.55 -18.38
N GLN A 108 1.20 -17.44 -19.67
CA GLN A 108 0.67 -16.24 -20.28
C GLN A 108 -0.68 -15.79 -19.72
N ALA A 109 -1.51 -16.73 -19.24
CA ALA A 109 -2.78 -16.42 -18.58
C ALA A 109 -2.53 -15.71 -17.24
N VAL A 110 -1.58 -16.21 -16.44
CA VAL A 110 -1.16 -15.62 -15.17
C VAL A 110 -0.49 -14.25 -15.41
N VAL A 111 0.37 -14.13 -16.43
CA VAL A 111 1.02 -12.87 -16.79
C VAL A 111 -0.02 -11.80 -17.15
N TYR A 112 -1.02 -12.15 -17.96
CA TYR A 112 -2.06 -11.21 -18.37
C TYR A 112 -2.92 -10.73 -17.18
N ALA A 113 -3.38 -11.68 -16.35
CA ALA A 113 -4.18 -11.37 -15.15
C ALA A 113 -3.38 -10.55 -14.13
N GLY A 114 -2.12 -10.94 -13.87
CA GLY A 114 -1.22 -10.23 -12.94
C GLY A 114 -0.84 -8.83 -13.42
N ALA A 115 -0.60 -8.65 -14.71
CA ALA A 115 -0.32 -7.33 -15.27
C ALA A 115 -1.50 -6.37 -15.12
N LYS A 116 -2.74 -6.86 -15.32
CA LYS A 116 -3.96 -6.07 -15.08
C LYS A 116 -4.10 -5.67 -13.61
N TYR A 117 -3.91 -6.62 -12.70
CA TYR A 117 -3.98 -6.38 -11.27
C TYR A 117 -2.91 -5.39 -10.80
N LEU A 118 -1.65 -5.59 -11.24
CA LEU A 118 -0.54 -4.70 -10.89
C LEU A 118 -0.75 -3.27 -11.37
N LYS A 119 -1.29 -3.08 -12.58
CA LYS A 119 -1.61 -1.74 -13.12
C LYS A 119 -2.65 -0.98 -12.31
N GLY A 120 -3.64 -1.68 -11.75
CA GLY A 120 -4.60 -1.10 -10.83
C GLY A 120 -3.95 -0.77 -9.49
N TYR A 121 -3.30 -1.76 -8.90
CA TYR A 121 -2.74 -1.67 -7.55
C TYR A 121 -1.63 -0.63 -7.40
N ILE A 122 -0.86 -0.36 -8.46
CA ILE A 122 0.30 0.55 -8.36
C ILE A 122 -0.08 1.98 -7.96
N TRP A 123 -1.29 2.43 -8.27
CA TRP A 123 -1.78 3.73 -7.84
C TRP A 123 -1.95 3.82 -6.32
N ASP A 124 -2.27 2.70 -5.67
CA ASP A 124 -2.31 2.61 -4.20
C ASP A 124 -0.95 2.89 -3.58
N CYS A 125 0.16 2.53 -4.24
CA CYS A 125 1.51 2.81 -3.76
C CYS A 125 1.79 4.32 -3.59
N MET A 126 1.27 5.16 -4.49
CA MET A 126 1.39 6.62 -4.40
C MET A 126 0.60 7.15 -3.19
N PHE A 127 -0.65 6.72 -3.05
CA PHE A 127 -1.51 7.12 -1.93
C PHE A 127 -1.00 6.57 -0.60
N ALA A 128 -0.49 5.33 -0.58
CA ALA A 128 0.11 4.72 0.60
C ALA A 128 1.33 5.51 1.09
N GLY A 129 2.17 6.03 0.20
CA GLY A 129 3.30 6.87 0.58
C GLY A 129 2.88 8.13 1.34
N ILE A 130 1.83 8.79 0.88
CA ILE A 130 1.24 9.94 1.56
C ILE A 130 0.64 9.52 2.91
N HIS A 131 -0.15 8.45 2.91
CA HIS A 131 -0.81 7.90 4.10
C HIS A 131 0.21 7.51 5.20
N PHE A 132 1.28 6.79 4.85
CA PHE A 132 2.32 6.41 5.80
C PHE A 132 3.10 7.61 6.33
N SER A 133 3.31 8.66 5.52
CA SER A 133 3.93 9.90 5.98
C SER A 133 3.08 10.60 7.05
N PHE A 134 1.76 10.68 6.87
CA PHE A 134 0.85 11.19 7.89
C PHE A 134 0.81 10.32 9.15
N SER A 135 0.76 9.00 8.99
CA SER A 135 0.82 8.05 10.11
C SER A 135 2.10 8.25 10.94
N GLY A 136 3.26 8.41 10.27
CA GLY A 136 4.52 8.71 10.93
C GLY A 136 4.48 10.03 11.71
N TYR A 137 3.87 11.06 11.16
CA TYR A 137 3.72 12.35 11.83
C TYR A 137 2.82 12.27 13.07
N PHE A 138 1.71 11.54 13.01
CA PHE A 138 0.86 11.30 14.18
C PHE A 138 1.60 10.54 15.28
N CYS A 139 2.41 9.55 14.91
CA CYS A 139 3.28 8.83 15.86
C CYS A 139 4.33 9.76 16.49
N ALA A 140 4.93 10.64 15.69
CA ALA A 140 5.91 11.64 16.16
C ALA A 140 5.32 12.60 17.20
N CYS A 141 4.04 12.98 17.02
CA CYS A 141 3.31 13.84 17.95
C CYS A 141 2.77 13.08 19.19
N GLY A 142 3.10 11.79 19.37
CA GLY A 142 2.59 10.96 20.48
C GLY A 142 1.11 10.57 20.33
N ARG A 143 0.51 10.79 19.17
CA ARG A 143 -0.92 10.55 18.88
C ARG A 143 -1.12 9.32 18.00
N SER A 144 -0.43 8.23 18.29
CA SER A 144 -0.52 6.97 17.52
C SER A 144 -1.94 6.37 17.43
N GLY A 145 -2.84 6.73 18.37
CA GLY A 145 -4.26 6.36 18.29
C GLY A 145 -4.97 6.93 17.06
N TYR A 146 -4.65 8.13 16.62
CA TYR A 146 -5.21 8.71 15.38
C TYR A 146 -4.72 7.97 14.14
N SER A 147 -3.44 7.58 14.11
CA SER A 147 -2.90 6.74 13.06
C SER A 147 -3.66 5.41 12.96
N PHE A 148 -3.91 4.77 14.10
CA PHE A 148 -4.65 3.51 14.19
C PHE A 148 -6.08 3.64 13.67
N ILE A 149 -6.84 4.64 14.15
CA ILE A 149 -8.23 4.89 13.71
C ILE A 149 -8.28 5.15 12.21
N HIS A 150 -7.39 6.00 11.69
CA HIS A 150 -7.32 6.32 10.27
C HIS A 150 -7.06 5.08 9.41
N ASN A 151 -6.14 4.19 9.84
CA ASN A 151 -5.85 2.94 9.16
C ASN A 151 -7.02 1.96 9.18
N ILE A 152 -7.66 1.75 10.34
CA ILE A 152 -8.84 0.88 10.43
C ILE A 152 -9.96 1.39 9.53
N THR A 153 -10.22 2.69 9.55
CA THR A 153 -11.27 3.29 8.72
C THR A 153 -10.97 3.08 7.23
N SER A 154 -9.73 3.29 6.80
CA SER A 154 -9.32 3.07 5.42
C SER A 154 -9.47 1.60 4.98
N ILE A 155 -9.03 0.66 5.82
CA ILE A 155 -9.11 -0.77 5.51
C ILE A 155 -10.57 -1.25 5.52
N ALA A 156 -11.31 -0.95 6.58
CA ALA A 156 -12.65 -1.50 6.80
C ALA A 156 -13.72 -0.88 5.91
N LEU A 157 -13.63 0.43 5.58
CA LEU A 157 -14.65 1.13 4.82
C LEU A 157 -14.31 1.30 3.34
N VAL A 158 -13.04 1.29 2.98
CA VAL A 158 -12.60 1.53 1.59
C VAL A 158 -12.02 0.27 0.98
N ARG A 159 -10.96 -0.28 1.56
CA ARG A 159 -10.19 -1.34 0.93
C ARG A 159 -10.95 -2.67 0.84
N VAL A 160 -11.44 -3.20 1.95
CA VAL A 160 -12.13 -4.51 1.96
C VAL A 160 -13.46 -4.46 1.22
N PRO A 161 -14.37 -3.50 1.47
CA PRO A 161 -15.61 -3.40 0.70
C PRO A 161 -15.36 -3.06 -0.77
N GLY A 162 -14.36 -2.22 -1.07
CA GLY A 162 -13.98 -1.86 -2.43
C GLY A 162 -13.59 -3.09 -3.24
N VAL A 163 -12.64 -3.90 -2.75
CA VAL A 163 -12.21 -5.14 -3.40
C VAL A 163 -13.36 -6.14 -3.55
N TYR A 164 -14.20 -6.29 -2.52
CA TYR A 164 -15.35 -7.20 -2.58
C TYR A 164 -16.37 -6.77 -3.63
N LEU A 165 -16.75 -5.48 -3.66
CA LEU A 165 -17.71 -4.93 -4.63
C LEU A 165 -17.16 -5.02 -6.05
N THR A 166 -15.91 -4.61 -6.28
CA THR A 166 -15.28 -4.67 -7.61
C THR A 166 -15.13 -6.11 -8.11
N SER A 167 -14.80 -7.05 -7.23
CA SER A 167 -14.76 -8.47 -7.57
C SER A 167 -16.12 -9.02 -8.00
N LYS A 168 -17.21 -8.49 -7.43
CA LYS A 168 -18.58 -8.91 -7.77
C LYS A 168 -19.12 -8.23 -9.04
N ILE A 169 -18.78 -6.96 -9.25
CA ILE A 169 -19.25 -6.16 -10.39
C ILE A 169 -18.46 -6.50 -11.67
N PHE A 170 -17.16 -6.75 -11.53
CA PHE A 170 -16.26 -7.04 -12.65
C PHE A 170 -15.59 -8.42 -12.50
N PRO A 171 -16.36 -9.53 -12.67
CA PRO A 171 -15.84 -10.87 -12.48
C PRO A 171 -14.76 -11.26 -13.50
N GLU A 172 -14.70 -10.60 -14.66
CA GLU A 172 -13.80 -10.95 -15.76
C GLU A 172 -12.42 -10.30 -15.69
N THR A 173 -12.19 -9.35 -14.78
CA THR A 173 -10.91 -8.65 -14.71
C THR A 173 -10.46 -8.40 -13.29
N LEU A 174 -9.14 -8.49 -13.06
CA LEU A 174 -8.50 -8.15 -11.78
C LEU A 174 -8.18 -6.67 -11.64
N PHE A 175 -8.22 -5.89 -12.72
CA PHE A 175 -7.82 -4.49 -12.71
C PHE A 175 -8.53 -3.64 -11.63
N PRO A 176 -9.85 -3.73 -11.43
CA PRO A 176 -10.54 -2.92 -10.43
C PRO A 176 -10.34 -3.40 -8.98
N MET A 177 -9.69 -4.55 -8.78
CA MET A 177 -9.36 -5.08 -7.44
C MET A 177 -8.02 -4.55 -6.92
N GLY A 178 -7.19 -4.00 -7.79
CA GLY A 178 -5.88 -3.40 -7.50
C GLY A 178 -5.96 -1.89 -7.22
#